data_20897d9ab9efbbcfad8ea92dd18876df
#
_entry.id   20897d9ab9efbbcfad8ea92dd18876df
#
_cell.length_a   1.000
_cell.length_b   1.000
_cell.length_c   1.000
_cell.angle_alpha   90.00
_cell.angle_beta   90.00
_cell.angle_gamma   90.00
#
_symmetry.space_group_name_H-M   'P 1'
#
loop_
_entity.id
_entity.type
_entity.pdbx_description
1 polymer ?
#
loop_
_entity_poly.entity_id
_entity_poly.type
_entity_poly.pdbx_seq_one_letter_code
_entity_poly.pdbx_strand_id
1 'polypeptide(L)'
;MSKKLSLSGQSRKTVEEVFNDFVISQTAQGLSEITIATYRCHIHSISKHLDIQKPMNALTKGDLEAMVVSMRRSGLAHNSISSYCRVLRTFLNWSKRNGWNSPFLYASNREMYL
;
A
#
# COMPACT_ATOMS: atom_id res chain seq x y z
N MET A 1 -2.72 1.51 27.85
CA MET A 1 -2.51 1.14 27.42
C MET A 1 -2.21 0.99 26.76
N SER A 2 -2.12 0.89 26.49
CA SER A 2 -1.93 0.46 25.89
C SER A 2 -1.09 0.58 25.26
N LYS A 3 -0.07 0.63 25.35
CA LYS A 3 0.62 0.54 24.72
C LYS A 3 1.27 -0.32 24.33
N LYS A 4 2.16 -0.71 25.19
CA LYS A 4 2.50 -1.84 24.89
C LYS A 4 1.63 -2.41 24.04
N LEU A 5 0.62 -2.10 24.32
CA LEU A 5 -0.30 -2.41 23.50
C LEU A 5 -0.09 -1.87 22.21
N SER A 6 0.67 -0.88 22.02
CA SER A 6 0.86 -0.30 20.74
C SER A 6 1.36 -1.30 19.74
N LEU A 7 2.13 -2.28 20.21
CA LEU A 7 2.60 -3.28 19.33
C LEU A 7 1.47 -4.11 18.80
N SER A 8 0.59 -4.53 19.66
CA SER A 8 -0.56 -5.27 19.23
C SER A 8 -1.45 -4.43 18.38
N GLY A 9 -1.65 -3.18 18.73
CA GLY A 9 -2.47 -2.31 17.94
C GLY A 9 -1.91 -2.13 16.57
N GLN A 10 -0.60 -2.03 16.46
CA GLN A 10 0.03 -1.86 15.19
C GLN A 10 -0.21 -3.06 14.31
N SER A 11 -0.11 -4.26 14.84
CA SER A 11 -0.28 -5.44 14.01
C SER A 11 -1.72 -5.63 13.54
N ARG A 12 -2.67 -4.89 14.13
CA ARG A 12 -4.05 -4.99 13.71
C ARG A 12 -4.47 -3.93 12.71
N LYS A 13 -3.62 -2.96 12.44
CA LYS A 13 -3.99 -1.94 11.47
C LYS A 13 -4.16 -2.56 10.10
N THR A 14 -5.18 -2.08 9.42
CA THR A 14 -5.45 -2.53 8.05
C THR A 14 -4.52 -1.82 7.09
N VAL A 15 -4.46 -2.33 5.87
CA VAL A 15 -3.68 -1.68 4.81
C VAL A 15 -4.15 -0.24 4.65
N GLU A 16 -5.46 -0.01 4.70
CA GLU A 16 -5.99 1.35 4.55
C GLU A 16 -5.51 2.26 5.66
N GLU A 17 -5.53 1.79 6.89
CA GLU A 17 -5.09 2.60 8.02
C GLU A 17 -3.61 2.94 7.92
N VAL A 18 -2.80 1.98 7.52
CA VAL A 18 -1.37 2.24 7.37
C VAL A 18 -1.12 3.18 6.20
N PHE A 19 -1.93 3.07 5.15
CA PHE A 19 -1.81 3.99 4.02
C PHE A 19 -2.18 5.42 4.45
N ASN A 20 -3.17 5.57 5.31
CA ASN A 20 -3.49 6.88 5.86
C ASN A 20 -2.33 7.45 6.66
N ASP A 21 -1.65 6.61 7.44
CA ASP A 21 -0.45 7.04 8.17
C ASP A 21 0.63 7.49 7.20
N PHE A 22 0.78 6.77 6.10
CA PHE A 22 1.74 7.14 5.05
C PHE A 22 1.39 8.51 4.48
N VAL A 23 0.13 8.74 4.16
CA VAL A 23 -0.29 10.03 3.61
C VAL A 23 -0.02 11.16 4.60
N ILE A 24 -0.30 10.93 5.87
CA ILE A 24 -0.04 11.93 6.90
C ILE A 24 1.46 12.25 6.96
N SER A 25 2.28 11.22 6.92
CA SER A 25 3.72 11.39 6.96
C SER A 25 4.21 12.19 5.76
N GLN A 26 3.70 11.89 4.57
CA GLN A 26 4.10 12.60 3.37
C GLN A 26 3.63 14.04 3.40
N THR A 27 2.46 14.30 3.95
CA THR A 27 1.95 15.65 4.10
C THR A 27 2.86 16.44 5.05
N ALA A 28 3.26 15.81 6.15
CA ALA A 28 4.12 16.46 7.12
C ALA A 28 5.49 16.80 6.53
N GLN A 29 5.92 16.02 5.54
CA GLN A 29 7.20 16.27 4.89
C GLN A 29 7.10 17.29 3.76
N GLY A 30 5.93 17.84 3.55
CA GLY A 30 5.77 18.91 2.58
C GLY A 30 5.37 18.52 1.18
N LEU A 31 4.90 17.29 0.99
CA LEU A 31 4.45 16.88 -0.32
C LEU A 31 3.27 17.75 -0.74
N SER A 32 3.19 18.08 -2.01
CA SER A 32 2.15 18.98 -2.48
C SER A 32 0.76 18.37 -2.34
N GLU A 33 -0.24 19.24 -2.24
CA GLU A 33 -1.61 18.78 -2.13
C GLU A 33 -2.06 17.99 -3.34
N ILE A 34 -1.54 18.34 -4.50
CA ILE A 34 -1.87 17.62 -5.72
C ILE A 34 -1.38 16.19 -5.65
N THR A 35 -0.15 15.99 -5.18
CA THR A 35 0.40 14.65 -5.03
C THR A 35 -0.37 13.85 -4.01
N ILE A 36 -0.75 14.47 -2.91
CA ILE A 36 -1.53 13.79 -1.87
C ILE A 36 -2.89 13.38 -2.42
N ALA A 37 -3.54 14.26 -3.18
CA ALA A 37 -4.82 13.93 -3.79
C ALA A 37 -4.67 12.76 -4.76
N THR A 38 -3.57 12.73 -5.50
CA THR A 38 -3.30 11.61 -6.41
C THR A 38 -3.15 10.30 -5.64
N TYR A 39 -2.44 10.33 -4.53
CA TYR A 39 -2.29 9.12 -3.71
C TYR A 39 -3.65 8.62 -3.22
N ARG A 40 -4.52 9.53 -2.79
CA ARG A 40 -5.84 9.13 -2.31
C ARG A 40 -6.70 8.56 -3.43
N CYS A 41 -6.62 9.15 -4.62
CA CYS A 41 -7.33 8.61 -5.76
C CYS A 41 -6.82 7.22 -6.11
N HIS A 42 -5.51 7.05 -6.07
CA HIS A 42 -4.93 5.76 -6.43
C HIS A 42 -5.31 4.66 -5.44
N ILE A 43 -5.29 4.97 -4.13
CA ILE A 43 -5.66 3.92 -3.17
C ILE A 43 -7.14 3.56 -3.31
N HIS A 44 -7.97 4.52 -3.66
CA HIS A 44 -9.38 4.24 -3.91
C HIS A 44 -9.55 3.28 -5.09
N SER A 45 -8.83 3.54 -6.18
CA SER A 45 -8.88 2.65 -7.35
C SER A 45 -8.30 1.27 -7.02
N ILE A 46 -7.22 1.25 -6.26
CA ILE A 46 -6.59 0.00 -5.86
C ILE A 46 -7.55 -0.83 -5.01
N SER A 47 -8.36 -0.17 -4.17
CA SER A 47 -9.28 -0.88 -3.28
C SER A 47 -10.33 -1.69 -4.03
N LYS A 48 -10.52 -1.42 -5.31
CA LYS A 48 -11.45 -2.18 -6.12
C LYS A 48 -10.87 -3.53 -6.53
N HIS A 49 -9.56 -3.71 -6.36
CA HIS A 49 -8.87 -4.91 -6.80
C HIS A 49 -8.05 -5.56 -5.69
N LEU A 50 -7.91 -4.89 -4.56
CA LEU A 50 -7.14 -5.38 -3.42
C LEU A 50 -7.93 -5.10 -2.17
N ASP A 51 -8.04 -6.08 -1.29
CA ASP A 51 -8.75 -5.89 -0.03
C ASP A 51 -7.87 -5.07 0.91
N ILE A 52 -8.12 -3.77 0.99
CA ILE A 52 -7.34 -2.89 1.86
C ILE A 52 -7.82 -2.90 3.31
N GLN A 53 -8.89 -3.66 3.59
CA GLN A 53 -9.32 -3.87 4.98
C GLN A 53 -8.59 -5.03 5.63
N LYS A 54 -7.78 -5.73 4.85
CA LYS A 54 -6.94 -6.80 5.35
C LYS A 54 -5.89 -6.22 6.28
N PRO A 55 -5.50 -6.92 7.36
CA PRO A 55 -4.42 -6.43 8.21
C PRO A 55 -3.14 -6.25 7.40
N MET A 56 -2.43 -5.19 7.71
CA MET A 56 -1.20 -4.88 6.97
C MET A 56 -0.20 -6.04 6.99
N ASN A 57 -0.09 -6.70 8.14
CA ASN A 57 0.86 -7.81 8.29
C ASN A 57 0.44 -9.06 7.54
N ALA A 58 -0.79 -9.11 7.07
CA ALA A 58 -1.30 -10.26 6.32
C ALA A 58 -1.20 -10.06 4.82
N LEU A 59 -0.73 -8.90 4.38
CA LEU A 59 -0.60 -8.62 2.96
C LEU A 59 0.56 -9.45 2.40
N THR A 60 0.32 -10.11 1.29
CA THR A 60 1.32 -10.99 0.68
C THR A 60 1.60 -10.61 -0.75
N LYS A 61 2.69 -11.14 -1.28
CA LYS A 61 3.01 -10.96 -2.68
C LYS A 61 1.87 -11.49 -3.56
N GLY A 62 1.28 -12.61 -3.15
CA GLY A 62 0.16 -13.18 -3.91
C GLY A 62 -1.03 -12.23 -3.99
N ASP A 63 -1.26 -11.46 -2.92
CA ASP A 63 -2.34 -10.48 -2.93
C ASP A 63 -2.08 -9.42 -3.99
N LEU A 64 -0.82 -8.99 -4.12
CA LEU A 64 -0.47 -7.97 -5.09
C LEU A 64 -0.54 -8.50 -6.51
N GLU A 65 -0.14 -9.75 -6.70
CA GLU A 65 -0.25 -10.37 -8.01
C GLU A 65 -1.70 -10.53 -8.42
N ALA A 66 -2.54 -10.95 -7.50
CA ALA A 66 -3.97 -11.08 -7.77
C ALA A 66 -4.59 -9.73 -8.11
N MET A 67 -4.13 -8.68 -7.45
CA MET A 67 -4.57 -7.32 -7.75
C MET A 67 -4.26 -6.96 -9.20
N VAL A 68 -3.03 -7.21 -9.64
CA VAL A 68 -2.63 -6.88 -11.00
C VAL A 68 -3.44 -7.69 -12.01
N VAL A 69 -3.64 -8.96 -11.74
CA VAL A 69 -4.46 -9.81 -12.62
C VAL A 69 -5.88 -9.26 -12.71
N SER A 70 -6.45 -8.88 -11.58
CA SER A 70 -7.79 -8.31 -11.55
C SER A 70 -7.86 -7.02 -12.36
N MET A 71 -6.86 -6.17 -12.23
CA MET A 71 -6.82 -4.93 -12.99
C MET A 71 -6.74 -5.19 -14.49
N ARG A 72 -5.91 -6.14 -14.90
CA ARG A 72 -5.81 -6.46 -16.31
C ARG A 72 -7.10 -7.02 -16.84
N ARG A 73 -7.76 -7.87 -16.07
CA ARG A 73 -9.02 -8.46 -16.50
C ARG A 73 -10.14 -7.45 -16.59
N SER A 74 -10.05 -6.39 -15.81
CA SER A 74 -11.06 -5.34 -15.87
C SER A 74 -10.82 -4.36 -17.01
N GLY A 75 -9.73 -4.56 -17.75
CA GLY A 75 -9.47 -3.72 -18.93
C GLY A 75 -8.68 -2.46 -18.66
N LEU A 76 -8.05 -2.34 -17.48
CA LEU A 76 -7.25 -1.17 -17.21
C LEU A 76 -6.03 -1.15 -18.11
N ALA A 77 -5.69 0.06 -18.56
CA ALA A 77 -4.51 0.23 -19.40
C ALA A 77 -3.24 -0.07 -18.61
N HIS A 78 -2.24 -0.54 -19.33
CA HIS A 78 -0.95 -0.84 -18.71
C HIS A 78 -0.38 0.36 -17.95
N ASN A 79 -0.51 1.56 -18.50
CA ASN A 79 0.00 2.75 -17.83
C ASN A 79 -0.70 3.01 -16.50
N SER A 80 -1.99 2.75 -16.43
CA SER A 80 -2.74 2.92 -15.19
C SER A 80 -2.27 1.92 -14.15
N ILE A 81 -2.11 0.66 -14.56
CA ILE A 81 -1.65 -0.38 -13.66
C ILE A 81 -0.25 -0.04 -13.15
N SER A 82 0.63 0.42 -14.02
CA SER A 82 1.98 0.81 -13.63
C SER A 82 1.96 1.95 -12.62
N SER A 83 1.07 2.91 -12.79
CA SER A 83 0.94 4.03 -11.85
C SER A 83 0.51 3.55 -10.48
N TYR A 84 -0.46 2.65 -10.43
CA TYR A 84 -0.92 2.10 -9.16
C TYR A 84 0.17 1.29 -8.48
N CYS A 85 0.91 0.51 -9.24
CA CYS A 85 2.01 -0.28 -8.69
C CYS A 85 3.11 0.61 -8.14
N ARG A 86 3.34 1.74 -8.80
CA ARG A 86 4.37 2.67 -8.36
C ARG A 86 4.00 3.28 -7.00
N VAL A 87 2.75 3.68 -6.84
CA VAL A 87 2.28 4.23 -5.56
C VAL A 87 2.40 3.17 -4.47
N LEU A 88 1.97 1.95 -4.77
CA LEU A 88 2.07 0.87 -3.80
C LEU A 88 3.50 0.59 -3.41
N ARG A 89 4.41 0.57 -4.36
CA ARG A 89 5.82 0.33 -4.05
C ARG A 89 6.38 1.41 -3.13
N THR A 90 6.03 2.67 -3.40
CA THR A 90 6.46 3.77 -2.54
C THR A 90 5.91 3.60 -1.12
N PHE A 91 4.64 3.26 -1.03
CA PHE A 91 3.99 3.02 0.23
C PHE A 91 4.62 1.84 0.99
N LEU A 92 4.85 0.74 0.30
CA LEU A 92 5.41 -0.45 0.94
C LEU A 92 6.84 -0.21 1.41
N ASN A 93 7.62 0.55 0.65
CA ASN A 93 8.97 0.89 1.08
C ASN A 93 8.92 1.77 2.33
N TRP A 94 7.99 2.72 2.36
CA TRP A 94 7.82 3.56 3.55
C TRP A 94 7.41 2.69 4.74
N SER A 95 6.48 1.77 4.52
CA SER A 95 6.00 0.89 5.59
C SER A 95 7.12 0.06 6.18
N LYS A 96 7.97 -0.46 5.33
CA LYS A 96 9.10 -1.26 5.78
C LYS A 96 10.02 -0.44 6.68
N ARG A 97 10.29 0.79 6.28
CA ARG A 97 11.16 1.67 7.09
C ARG A 97 10.52 2.03 8.42
N ASN A 98 9.20 1.93 8.52
CA ASN A 98 8.48 2.28 9.72
C ASN A 98 8.02 1.06 10.52
N GLY A 99 8.67 -0.06 10.31
CA GLY A 99 8.48 -1.22 11.18
C GLY A 99 7.42 -2.22 10.78
N TRP A 100 6.81 -2.03 9.61
CA TRP A 100 5.81 -3.00 9.13
C TRP A 100 6.54 -4.08 8.36
N ASN A 101 6.72 -5.22 9.00
CA ASN A 101 7.43 -6.33 8.39
C ASN A 101 6.50 -7.30 7.74
N SER A 102 6.83 -7.65 6.52
CA SER A 102 6.16 -8.73 5.83
C SER A 102 7.21 -9.38 4.96
N PRO A 103 7.28 -10.69 4.91
CA PRO A 103 8.35 -11.35 4.15
C PRO A 103 8.43 -10.88 2.71
N PHE A 104 7.29 -10.57 2.09
CA PHE A 104 7.33 -10.19 0.70
C PHE A 104 7.97 -8.82 0.48
N LEU A 105 8.10 -8.00 1.53
CA LEU A 105 8.72 -6.69 1.35
C LEU A 105 10.21 -6.79 1.09
N TYR A 106 10.80 -7.94 1.37
CA TYR A 106 12.20 -8.15 1.09
C TYR A 106 12.42 -8.72 -0.30
N ALA A 107 11.35 -9.15 -0.93
CA ALA A 107 11.46 -9.58 -2.29
C ALA A 107 11.75 -8.36 -3.12
N SER A 108 12.27 -8.57 -4.26
CA SER A 108 12.60 -7.49 -5.13
C SER A 108 11.39 -6.68 -5.49
N ASN A 109 11.53 -5.38 -5.40
CA ASN A 109 10.50 -4.52 -5.92
C ASN A 109 10.27 -4.75 -7.38
N ARG A 110 11.24 -5.30 -8.08
CA ARG A 110 11.06 -5.65 -9.46
C ARG A 110 9.99 -6.65 -9.68
N GLU A 111 9.72 -7.50 -8.69
CA GLU A 111 8.69 -8.50 -8.85
C GLU A 111 7.31 -7.93 -8.81
N MET A 112 7.13 -6.78 -8.21
CA MET A 112 5.88 -6.10 -8.27
C MET A 112 5.65 -5.40 -9.54
N TYR A 113 6.72 -5.15 -10.30
CA TYR A 113 6.68 -4.33 -11.43
C TYR A 113 6.47 -5.10 -12.58
N LEU A 114 5.51 -5.34 -12.98
CA LEU A 114 5.26 -6.20 -14.08
C LEU A 114 5.26 -5.45 -15.40
#